data_802804d91b93fc14b3e5578c34c6ac0e
#
_entry.id   802804d91b93fc14b3e5578c34c6ac0e
#
_cell.length_a   1.000
_cell.length_b   1.000
_cell.length_c   1.000
_cell.angle_alpha   90.00
_cell.angle_beta   90.00
_cell.angle_gamma   90.00
#
_symmetry.space_group_name_H-M   'P 1'
#
loop_
_entity.id
_entity.type
_entity.pdbx_description
1 polymer ?
#
loop_
_entity_poly.entity_id
_entity_poly.type
_entity_poly.pdbx_seq_one_letter_code
_entity_poly.pdbx_strand_id
1 'polypeptide(L)'
;VIDSNGRLLGRFNLVDAAAIALLLILIPIGYATYLLFRPARPVIDSVTRVEVTGEERRVAGSLLTAKLKVKGSGFNPLLRARIGGTETLGFVFENPNSADVLVGLVPVGRHDLVLFDGVQEVARAREVVEIQNSSAPSVRVYGWLTNLSAQRSAELKPGLASDPLAPSAFTIIALGDEQPARTRITSSGHAADLPVAGYVERAAELLMRCDWPSGFACTIEGRPLAQPPPITVTLPGGYIFQIEEIAPPGDPQPATALLRLDVALPMMKVGDRDGIVGSRAAEVVAISGGANPTVTLRLGLDQSRDGWRYRGRLLAPGAPFTLTTAGYAAGGTIIAVSVSP
;
A
#
# COMPACT_ATOMS: atom_id res chain seq x y z
N VAL A 1 44.56 24.86 62.57
CA VAL A 1 43.36 24.95 61.69
C VAL A 1 42.71 23.58 61.50
N ILE A 2 43.48 22.50 61.57
CA ILE A 2 42.99 21.10 61.61
C ILE A 2 43.40 20.53 62.96
N ASP A 3 42.44 20.02 63.75
CA ASP A 3 42.72 19.40 65.04
C ASP A 3 43.30 17.97 64.89
N SER A 4 43.81 17.40 66.01
CA SER A 4 44.39 16.05 66.02
C SER A 4 43.38 14.94 65.67
N ASN A 5 42.11 15.26 65.54
CA ASN A 5 41.01 14.33 65.17
C ASN A 5 40.54 14.57 63.71
N GLY A 6 41.29 15.33 62.91
CA GLY A 6 40.95 15.58 61.49
C GLY A 6 39.77 16.50 61.26
N ARG A 7 39.38 17.36 62.26
CA ARG A 7 38.25 18.27 62.14
C ARG A 7 38.74 19.66 61.73
N LEU A 8 38.12 20.23 60.71
CA LEU A 8 38.35 21.57 60.25
C LEU A 8 37.51 22.56 61.14
N LEU A 9 38.17 23.56 61.77
CA LEU A 9 37.51 24.51 62.70
C LEU A 9 36.76 23.85 63.86
N GLY A 10 37.13 22.62 64.27
CA GLY A 10 36.53 21.89 65.39
C GLY A 10 35.11 21.36 65.18
N ARG A 11 34.50 21.58 63.99
CA ARG A 11 33.08 21.21 63.71
C ARG A 11 32.89 20.27 62.50
N PHE A 12 33.71 20.39 61.47
CA PHE A 12 33.54 19.62 60.23
C PHE A 12 34.66 18.59 60.10
N ASN A 13 34.28 17.34 59.74
CA ASN A 13 35.25 16.34 59.37
C ASN A 13 35.94 16.76 58.07
N LEU A 14 37.27 16.58 57.97
CA LEU A 14 38.02 16.91 56.77
C LEU A 14 37.47 16.18 55.52
N VAL A 15 36.98 14.96 55.71
CA VAL A 15 36.36 14.17 54.62
C VAL A 15 35.07 14.83 54.14
N ASP A 16 34.22 15.28 55.08
CA ASP A 16 32.96 15.96 54.72
C ASP A 16 33.20 17.28 53.99
N ALA A 17 34.19 18.04 54.48
CA ALA A 17 34.60 19.30 53.83
C ALA A 17 35.17 19.07 52.44
N ALA A 18 35.95 18.02 52.22
CA ALA A 18 36.46 17.61 50.90
C ALA A 18 35.35 17.13 49.97
N ALA A 19 34.36 16.36 50.47
CA ALA A 19 33.23 15.91 49.71
C ALA A 19 32.32 17.08 49.28
N ILE A 20 32.07 18.06 50.17
CA ILE A 20 31.30 19.29 49.83
C ILE A 20 32.07 20.10 48.76
N ALA A 21 33.38 20.30 48.94
CA ALA A 21 34.18 21.01 47.94
C ALA A 21 34.17 20.31 46.56
N LEU A 22 34.27 18.99 46.55
CA LEU A 22 34.16 18.20 45.31
C LEU A 22 32.79 18.36 44.64
N LEU A 23 31.70 18.31 45.39
CA LEU A 23 30.34 18.52 44.86
C LEU A 23 30.19 19.93 44.29
N LEU A 24 30.71 20.94 44.97
CA LEU A 24 30.65 22.34 44.51
C LEU A 24 31.47 22.58 43.23
N ILE A 25 32.45 21.73 42.93
CA ILE A 25 33.20 21.76 41.69
C ILE A 25 32.51 20.92 40.60
N LEU A 26 32.03 19.72 40.93
CA LEU A 26 31.42 18.80 39.96
C LEU A 26 30.07 19.29 39.43
N ILE A 27 29.23 19.94 40.27
CA ILE A 27 27.93 20.44 39.83
C ILE A 27 28.07 21.48 38.71
N PRO A 28 28.87 22.58 38.85
CA PRO A 28 29.04 23.54 37.78
C PRO A 28 29.72 22.97 36.54
N ILE A 29 30.70 22.06 36.71
CA ILE A 29 31.32 21.36 35.58
C ILE A 29 30.27 20.49 34.83
N GLY A 30 29.51 19.69 35.56
CA GLY A 30 28.43 18.90 35.00
C GLY A 30 27.39 19.76 34.28
N TYR A 31 27.01 20.90 34.87
CA TYR A 31 26.09 21.83 34.25
C TYR A 31 26.67 22.52 33.00
N ALA A 32 27.92 22.95 33.06
CA ALA A 32 28.61 23.51 31.89
C ALA A 32 28.76 22.49 30.76
N THR A 33 29.09 21.25 31.08
CA THR A 33 29.15 20.13 30.13
C THR A 33 27.78 19.88 29.52
N TYR A 34 26.73 19.83 30.33
CA TYR A 34 25.35 19.68 29.85
C TYR A 34 24.96 20.81 28.87
N LEU A 35 25.31 22.06 29.16
CA LEU A 35 25.02 23.20 28.27
C LEU A 35 25.81 23.12 26.95
N LEU A 36 27.08 22.69 27.01
CA LEU A 36 27.94 22.52 25.82
C LEU A 36 27.48 21.38 24.90
N PHE A 37 27.05 20.29 25.49
CA PHE A 37 26.63 19.10 24.74
C PHE A 37 25.12 19.01 24.52
N ARG A 38 24.34 19.96 25.04
CA ARG A 38 22.90 20.01 24.79
C ARG A 38 22.69 20.21 23.28
N PRO A 39 22.03 19.27 22.58
CA PRO A 39 21.74 19.44 21.17
C PRO A 39 20.93 20.73 20.97
N ALA A 40 21.29 21.50 19.96
CA ALA A 40 20.52 22.67 19.58
C ALA A 40 19.07 22.27 19.31
N ARG A 41 18.12 23.04 19.81
CA ARG A 41 16.71 22.79 19.52
C ARG A 41 16.48 22.92 18.01
N PRO A 42 15.83 21.93 17.37
CA PRO A 42 15.51 22.03 15.97
C PRO A 42 14.63 23.24 15.69
N VAL A 43 14.94 23.94 14.61
CA VAL A 43 14.12 25.04 14.09
C VAL A 43 13.80 24.74 12.63
N ILE A 44 12.57 24.97 12.23
CA ILE A 44 12.11 24.82 10.84
C ILE A 44 12.02 26.22 10.25
N ASP A 45 12.85 26.51 9.23
CA ASP A 45 12.86 27.80 8.55
C ASP A 45 11.97 27.80 7.30
N SER A 46 12.00 26.71 6.55
CA SER A 46 11.18 26.58 5.33
C SER A 46 10.87 25.13 5.01
N VAL A 47 9.73 24.94 4.34
CA VAL A 47 9.26 23.65 3.83
C VAL A 47 8.90 23.83 2.36
N THR A 48 9.48 23.04 1.48
CA THR A 48 9.22 23.08 0.05
C THR A 48 8.88 21.69 -0.46
N ARG A 49 7.91 21.61 -1.36
CA ARG A 49 7.57 20.34 -2.02
C ARG A 49 8.60 20.04 -3.10
N VAL A 50 9.07 18.79 -3.13
CA VAL A 50 10.04 18.30 -4.12
C VAL A 50 9.39 17.17 -4.89
N GLU A 51 9.76 17.02 -6.16
CA GLU A 51 9.30 15.90 -6.96
C GLU A 51 9.85 14.58 -6.41
N VAL A 52 8.96 13.59 -6.40
CA VAL A 52 9.30 12.22 -5.98
C VAL A 52 9.87 11.49 -7.17
N THR A 53 11.09 11.02 -7.06
CA THR A 53 11.74 10.23 -8.12
C THR A 53 11.09 8.85 -8.25
N GLY A 54 11.20 8.25 -9.44
CA GLY A 54 10.66 6.90 -9.68
C GLY A 54 11.30 5.82 -8.78
N GLU A 55 12.56 6.01 -8.38
CA GLU A 55 13.28 5.11 -7.50
C GLU A 55 12.78 5.24 -6.04
N GLU A 56 12.54 6.45 -5.55
CA GLU A 56 11.96 6.70 -4.24
C GLU A 56 10.55 6.10 -4.13
N ARG A 57 9.71 6.23 -5.17
CA ARG A 57 8.41 5.55 -5.24
C ARG A 57 8.53 4.04 -5.20
N ARG A 58 9.57 3.49 -5.82
CA ARG A 58 9.79 2.04 -5.81
C ARG A 58 10.20 1.53 -4.42
N VAL A 59 10.99 2.31 -3.68
CA VAL A 59 11.47 1.95 -2.33
C VAL A 59 10.38 2.18 -1.28
N ALA A 60 9.71 3.33 -1.33
CA ALA A 60 8.67 3.70 -0.36
C ALA A 60 7.28 3.09 -0.67
N GLY A 61 7.14 2.47 -1.84
CA GLY A 61 5.88 1.89 -2.31
C GLY A 61 4.87 2.93 -2.76
N SER A 62 3.65 2.48 -3.02
CA SER A 62 2.52 3.32 -3.47
C SER A 62 2.02 4.31 -2.41
N LEU A 63 2.60 4.27 -1.21
CA LEU A 63 2.26 5.12 -0.08
C LEU A 63 2.80 6.53 -0.16
N LEU A 64 3.89 6.73 -0.89
CA LEU A 64 4.55 8.01 -0.97
C LEU A 64 3.73 8.97 -1.85
N THR A 65 3.03 9.90 -1.21
CA THR A 65 2.19 10.90 -1.90
C THR A 65 2.95 12.18 -2.20
N ALA A 66 3.91 12.55 -1.36
CA ALA A 66 4.74 13.72 -1.54
C ALA A 66 6.09 13.57 -0.82
N LYS A 67 7.06 14.35 -1.27
CA LYS A 67 8.34 14.55 -0.60
C LYS A 67 8.48 16.03 -0.27
N LEU A 68 8.83 16.34 0.96
CA LEU A 68 9.05 17.70 1.41
C LEU A 68 10.51 17.88 1.78
N LYS A 69 11.14 18.90 1.25
CA LYS A 69 12.43 19.38 1.67
C LYS A 69 12.24 20.35 2.82
N VAL A 70 12.78 20.02 3.97
CA VAL A 70 12.73 20.85 5.18
C VAL A 70 14.11 21.47 5.39
N LYS A 71 14.16 22.78 5.48
CA LYS A 71 15.39 23.53 5.82
C LYS A 71 15.22 24.16 7.20
N GLY A 72 16.32 24.23 7.93
CA GLY A 72 16.30 24.76 9.29
C GLY A 72 17.65 24.63 9.97
N SER A 73 17.65 24.35 11.26
CA SER A 73 18.85 24.12 12.04
C SER A 73 18.60 23.12 13.16
N GLY A 74 19.67 22.49 13.65
CA GLY A 74 19.59 21.56 14.78
C GLY A 74 18.94 20.21 14.46
N PHE A 75 18.85 19.82 13.19
CA PHE A 75 18.33 18.52 12.82
C PHE A 75 19.30 17.41 13.19
N ASN A 76 18.75 16.24 13.52
CA ASN A 76 19.50 15.04 13.82
C ASN A 76 18.78 13.79 13.26
N PRO A 77 19.46 12.65 13.09
CA PRO A 77 18.89 11.44 12.49
C PRO A 77 17.78 10.76 13.29
N LEU A 78 17.60 11.13 14.56
CA LEU A 78 16.63 10.51 15.47
C LEU A 78 15.26 11.22 15.41
N LEU A 79 15.19 12.37 14.72
CA LEU A 79 13.96 13.11 14.58
C LEU A 79 12.92 12.35 13.76
N ARG A 80 11.68 12.51 14.16
CA ARG A 80 10.49 12.05 13.43
C ARG A 80 9.63 13.23 13.07
N ALA A 81 8.81 13.08 12.04
CA ALA A 81 7.92 14.14 11.59
C ALA A 81 6.46 13.67 11.61
N ARG A 82 5.55 14.61 11.91
CA ARG A 82 4.10 14.45 11.73
C ARG A 82 3.54 15.62 10.95
N ILE A 83 2.55 15.34 10.13
CA ILE A 83 1.82 16.33 9.33
C ILE A 83 0.34 16.16 9.63
N GLY A 84 -0.33 17.23 10.10
CA GLY A 84 -1.75 17.17 10.43
C GLY A 84 -2.11 16.12 11.48
N GLY A 85 -1.18 15.80 12.40
CA GLY A 85 -1.35 14.74 13.39
C GLY A 85 -0.99 13.32 12.89
N THR A 86 -0.80 13.14 11.60
CA THR A 86 -0.43 11.84 10.99
C THR A 86 1.09 11.68 10.93
N GLU A 87 1.60 10.53 11.34
CA GLU A 87 3.02 10.22 11.24
C GLU A 87 3.44 10.08 9.77
N THR A 88 4.59 10.66 9.42
CA THR A 88 5.14 10.59 8.06
C THR A 88 5.79 9.23 7.81
N LEU A 89 5.95 8.85 6.54
CA LEU A 89 6.61 7.60 6.15
C LEU A 89 8.08 7.56 6.53
N GLY A 90 8.71 8.72 6.66
CA GLY A 90 10.10 8.82 7.05
C GLY A 90 10.58 10.25 7.18
N PHE A 91 11.59 10.44 8.03
CA PHE A 91 12.40 11.63 8.12
C PHE A 91 13.82 11.24 7.70
N VAL A 92 14.23 11.69 6.52
CA VAL A 92 15.53 11.37 5.95
C VAL A 92 16.48 12.52 6.23
N PHE A 93 17.32 12.32 7.22
CA PHE A 93 18.34 13.29 7.61
C PHE A 93 19.42 13.42 6.55
N GLU A 94 19.70 14.62 6.08
CA GLU A 94 20.81 14.90 5.18
C GLU A 94 21.99 15.55 5.90
N ASN A 95 21.69 16.58 6.66
CA ASN A 95 22.65 17.32 7.48
C ASN A 95 21.91 18.15 8.55
N PRO A 96 22.61 18.80 9.52
CA PRO A 96 21.96 19.56 10.57
C PRO A 96 21.03 20.70 10.11
N ASN A 97 21.07 21.08 8.84
CA ASN A 97 20.29 22.20 8.28
C ASN A 97 19.28 21.75 7.22
N SER A 98 19.25 20.47 6.87
CA SER A 98 18.39 19.96 5.79
C SER A 98 17.99 18.52 6.04
N ALA A 99 16.70 18.24 5.79
CA ALA A 99 16.15 16.89 5.81
C ALA A 99 15.03 16.76 4.78
N ASP A 100 14.79 15.53 4.32
CA ASP A 100 13.63 15.18 3.53
C ASP A 100 12.58 14.50 4.38
N VAL A 101 11.32 14.90 4.22
CA VAL A 101 10.18 14.27 4.88
C VAL A 101 9.37 13.54 3.81
N LEU A 102 9.26 12.23 3.97
CA LEU A 102 8.48 11.36 3.10
C LEU A 102 7.04 11.33 3.59
N VAL A 103 6.14 11.94 2.82
CA VAL A 103 4.75 12.13 3.20
C VAL A 103 3.92 10.98 2.66
N GLY A 104 3.22 10.31 3.57
CA GLY A 104 2.18 9.35 3.23
C GLY A 104 0.85 10.05 3.00
N LEU A 105 -0.22 9.35 3.40
CA LEU A 105 -1.55 9.92 3.33
C LEU A 105 -1.79 10.93 4.44
N VAL A 106 -2.11 12.13 4.01
CA VAL A 106 -2.53 13.22 4.88
C VAL A 106 -3.80 13.81 4.29
N PRO A 107 -4.83 14.16 5.08
CA PRO A 107 -6.04 14.81 4.58
C PRO A 107 -5.74 16.05 3.73
N VAL A 108 -6.65 16.39 2.81
CA VAL A 108 -6.56 17.63 2.02
C VAL A 108 -6.65 18.83 2.96
N GLY A 109 -5.84 19.84 2.72
CA GLY A 109 -5.83 21.08 3.50
C GLY A 109 -4.43 21.57 3.84
N ARG A 110 -4.39 22.60 4.68
CA ARG A 110 -3.14 23.13 5.25
C ARG A 110 -2.87 22.49 6.59
N HIS A 111 -1.65 22.04 6.77
CA HIS A 111 -1.23 21.27 7.93
C HIS A 111 0.04 21.81 8.54
N ASP A 112 0.14 21.63 9.86
CA ASP A 112 1.37 21.84 10.60
C ASP A 112 2.36 20.71 10.29
N LEU A 113 3.64 21.07 10.18
CA LEU A 113 4.75 20.13 10.27
C LEU A 113 5.31 20.18 11.68
N VAL A 114 5.31 19.04 12.36
CA VAL A 114 5.81 18.92 13.73
C VAL A 114 6.96 17.92 13.77
N LEU A 115 8.07 18.30 14.36
CA LEU A 115 9.21 17.43 14.61
C LEU A 115 9.21 16.93 16.05
N PHE A 116 9.52 15.65 16.21
CA PHE A 116 9.59 14.97 17.49
C PHE A 116 10.97 14.35 17.69
N ASP A 117 11.45 14.43 18.94
CA ASP A 117 12.57 13.65 19.44
C ASP A 117 12.00 12.62 20.43
N GLY A 118 11.99 11.35 20.02
CA GLY A 118 11.21 10.34 20.72
C GLY A 118 9.71 10.67 20.74
N VAL A 119 9.20 11.02 21.93
CA VAL A 119 7.80 11.41 22.13
C VAL A 119 7.60 12.91 22.33
N GLN A 120 8.70 13.67 22.48
CA GLN A 120 8.66 15.09 22.77
C GLN A 120 8.60 15.91 21.48
N GLU A 121 7.63 16.81 21.36
CA GLU A 121 7.62 17.83 20.32
C GLU A 121 8.78 18.81 20.54
N VAL A 122 9.62 18.96 19.51
CA VAL A 122 10.83 19.81 19.57
C VAL A 122 10.79 21.00 18.63
N ALA A 123 10.00 20.91 17.54
CA ALA A 123 9.76 22.02 16.62
C ALA A 123 8.39 21.89 15.93
N ARG A 124 7.78 23.05 15.62
CA ARG A 124 6.52 23.13 14.89
C ARG A 124 6.55 24.29 13.89
N ALA A 125 6.17 23.99 12.65
CA ALA A 125 5.86 25.02 11.67
C ALA A 125 4.37 24.92 11.31
N ARG A 126 3.64 26.02 11.52
CA ARG A 126 2.18 26.02 11.36
C ARG A 126 1.79 26.25 9.92
N GLU A 127 0.81 25.47 9.43
CA GLU A 127 0.17 25.60 8.11
C GLU A 127 1.15 25.68 6.92
N VAL A 128 2.35 25.13 7.07
CA VAL A 128 3.41 25.19 6.02
C VAL A 128 3.31 24.12 4.97
N VAL A 129 2.49 23.09 5.22
CA VAL A 129 2.28 21.97 4.29
C VAL A 129 0.89 22.08 3.71
N GLU A 130 0.80 22.38 2.41
CA GLU A 130 -0.47 22.38 1.69
C GLU A 130 -0.61 21.08 0.89
N ILE A 131 -1.62 20.30 1.24
CA ILE A 131 -2.00 19.07 0.54
C ILE A 131 -3.22 19.40 -0.33
N GLN A 132 -3.01 19.56 -1.64
CA GLN A 132 -4.07 19.95 -2.58
C GLN A 132 -4.87 18.77 -3.11
N ASN A 133 -4.25 17.59 -3.19
CA ASN A 133 -4.90 16.34 -3.58
C ASN A 133 -4.29 15.21 -2.75
N SER A 134 -4.97 14.78 -1.72
CA SER A 134 -4.75 13.43 -1.22
C SER A 134 -5.62 12.51 -2.07
N SER A 135 -5.10 12.07 -3.21
CA SER A 135 -5.59 10.81 -3.72
C SER A 135 -5.32 9.81 -2.60
N ALA A 136 -6.33 9.48 -1.82
CA ALA A 136 -6.23 8.34 -0.91
C ALA A 136 -5.63 7.21 -1.74
N PRO A 137 -4.61 6.46 -1.27
CA PRO A 137 -4.12 5.35 -2.05
C PRO A 137 -5.32 4.52 -2.37
N SER A 138 -5.47 4.29 -3.62
CA SER A 138 -6.45 3.38 -4.11
C SER A 138 -5.71 2.14 -4.54
N VAL A 139 -6.25 1.03 -4.16
CA VAL A 139 -5.81 -0.28 -4.60
C VAL A 139 -6.75 -0.78 -5.68
N ARG A 140 -6.19 -1.36 -6.71
CA ARG A 140 -6.94 -2.01 -7.76
C ARG A 140 -7.23 -3.44 -7.34
N VAL A 141 -8.50 -3.80 -7.30
CA VAL A 141 -8.96 -5.12 -6.85
C VAL A 141 -9.84 -5.76 -7.91
N TYR A 142 -9.77 -7.06 -8.03
CA TYR A 142 -10.61 -7.88 -8.89
C TYR A 142 -11.45 -8.81 -8.05
N GLY A 143 -12.68 -9.05 -8.49
CA GLY A 143 -13.57 -9.96 -7.78
C GLY A 143 -14.98 -9.92 -8.33
N TRP A 144 -15.94 -10.25 -7.46
CA TRP A 144 -17.33 -10.39 -7.81
C TRP A 144 -18.23 -9.49 -6.98
N LEU A 145 -19.04 -8.70 -7.66
CA LEU A 145 -20.20 -8.07 -7.06
C LEU A 145 -21.29 -9.12 -6.96
N THR A 146 -21.62 -9.51 -5.73
CA THR A 146 -22.52 -10.64 -5.48
C THR A 146 -23.86 -10.19 -4.90
N ASN A 147 -24.86 -11.07 -4.92
CA ASN A 147 -26.20 -10.83 -4.37
C ASN A 147 -26.86 -9.56 -4.94
N LEU A 148 -26.70 -9.32 -6.24
CA LEU A 148 -27.33 -8.21 -6.93
C LEU A 148 -28.73 -8.61 -7.37
N SER A 149 -29.76 -7.78 -7.07
CA SER A 149 -31.02 -7.87 -7.81
C SER A 149 -30.81 -7.40 -9.25
N ALA A 150 -31.64 -7.83 -10.18
CA ALA A 150 -31.55 -7.39 -11.58
C ALA A 150 -31.57 -5.86 -11.72
N GLN A 151 -32.40 -5.17 -10.92
CA GLN A 151 -32.45 -3.71 -10.91
C GLN A 151 -31.12 -3.11 -10.48
N ARG A 152 -30.53 -3.57 -9.38
CA ARG A 152 -29.23 -3.06 -8.89
C ARG A 152 -28.10 -3.36 -9.86
N SER A 153 -28.13 -4.50 -10.50
CA SER A 153 -27.14 -4.87 -11.51
C SER A 153 -27.19 -3.93 -12.73
N ALA A 154 -28.40 -3.54 -13.16
CA ALA A 154 -28.58 -2.60 -14.27
C ALA A 154 -28.08 -1.17 -13.97
N GLU A 155 -28.00 -0.78 -12.70
CA GLU A 155 -27.47 0.52 -12.28
C GLU A 155 -25.93 0.58 -12.33
N LEU A 156 -25.27 -0.57 -12.31
CA LEU A 156 -23.81 -0.66 -12.34
C LEU A 156 -23.26 -0.41 -13.74
N LYS A 157 -22.27 0.45 -13.83
CA LYS A 157 -21.54 0.76 -15.09
C LYS A 157 -20.11 1.16 -14.81
N PRO A 158 -19.18 0.94 -15.74
CA PRO A 158 -17.85 1.50 -15.65
C PRO A 158 -17.89 3.02 -15.43
N GLY A 159 -17.03 3.53 -14.56
CA GLY A 159 -17.01 4.94 -14.14
C GLY A 159 -17.96 5.28 -12.98
N LEU A 160 -18.85 4.36 -12.55
CA LEU A 160 -19.61 4.57 -11.33
C LEU A 160 -18.66 4.65 -10.14
N ALA A 161 -18.75 5.76 -9.41
CA ALA A 161 -17.94 6.01 -8.21
C ALA A 161 -18.86 6.28 -7.02
N SER A 162 -18.45 5.83 -5.85
CA SER A 162 -19.08 6.20 -4.58
C SER A 162 -18.57 7.58 -4.12
N ASP A 163 -19.20 8.10 -3.06
CA ASP A 163 -18.66 9.28 -2.38
C ASP A 163 -17.19 9.04 -2.00
N PRO A 164 -16.26 9.87 -2.46
CA PRO A 164 -14.83 9.70 -2.18
C PRO A 164 -14.47 9.81 -0.69
N LEU A 165 -15.33 10.35 0.14
CA LEU A 165 -15.15 10.46 1.58
C LEU A 165 -15.71 9.25 2.34
N ALA A 166 -16.49 8.40 1.67
CA ALA A 166 -17.05 7.22 2.31
C ALA A 166 -15.94 6.21 2.67
N PRO A 167 -16.09 5.48 3.79
CA PRO A 167 -15.30 4.29 4.04
C PRO A 167 -15.41 3.32 2.86
N SER A 168 -14.30 2.69 2.47
CA SER A 168 -14.26 1.77 1.32
C SER A 168 -14.79 2.38 0.00
N ALA A 169 -14.58 3.70 -0.17
CA ALA A 169 -14.93 4.38 -1.42
C ALA A 169 -14.32 3.65 -2.62
N PHE A 170 -15.09 3.53 -3.70
CA PHE A 170 -14.69 2.78 -4.87
C PHE A 170 -15.07 3.47 -6.18
N THR A 171 -14.39 3.08 -7.24
CA THR A 171 -14.76 3.40 -8.63
C THR A 171 -14.72 2.11 -9.44
N ILE A 172 -15.78 1.83 -10.20
CA ILE A 172 -15.82 0.68 -11.12
C ILE A 172 -14.97 1.01 -12.35
N ILE A 173 -13.91 0.26 -12.57
CA ILE A 173 -13.03 0.40 -13.74
C ILE A 173 -13.55 -0.43 -14.90
N ALA A 174 -13.90 -1.68 -14.62
CA ALA A 174 -14.48 -2.59 -15.59
C ALA A 174 -15.52 -3.48 -14.94
N LEU A 175 -16.48 -3.92 -15.76
CA LEU A 175 -17.61 -4.72 -15.31
C LEU A 175 -17.90 -5.81 -16.35
N GLY A 176 -18.02 -7.05 -15.88
CA GLY A 176 -18.36 -8.20 -16.71
C GLY A 176 -19.85 -8.35 -16.95
N ASP A 177 -20.21 -9.36 -17.71
CA ASP A 177 -21.59 -9.72 -17.97
C ASP A 177 -22.29 -10.25 -16.70
N GLU A 178 -23.61 -10.16 -16.69
CA GLU A 178 -24.43 -10.74 -15.64
C GLU A 178 -24.36 -12.26 -15.69
N GLN A 179 -24.16 -12.86 -14.52
CA GLN A 179 -24.23 -14.32 -14.35
C GLN A 179 -25.20 -14.61 -13.20
N PRO A 180 -25.87 -15.77 -13.19
CA PRO A 180 -26.63 -16.20 -12.04
C PRO A 180 -25.74 -16.23 -10.78
N ALA A 181 -26.16 -15.58 -9.71
CA ALA A 181 -25.43 -15.61 -8.44
C ALA A 181 -25.31 -17.05 -7.95
N ARG A 182 -24.15 -17.38 -7.39
CA ARG A 182 -23.85 -18.76 -6.94
C ARG A 182 -23.54 -18.75 -5.45
N THR A 183 -24.05 -19.75 -4.77
CA THR A 183 -23.66 -20.04 -3.38
C THR A 183 -22.89 -21.34 -3.36
N ARG A 184 -21.72 -21.30 -2.73
CA ARG A 184 -20.90 -22.49 -2.53
C ARG A 184 -21.37 -23.26 -1.30
N ILE A 185 -21.90 -24.46 -1.54
CA ILE A 185 -22.28 -25.37 -0.45
C ILE A 185 -21.20 -26.44 -0.34
N THR A 186 -20.61 -26.57 0.85
CA THR A 186 -19.65 -27.65 1.12
C THR A 186 -20.33 -28.69 2.02
N SER A 187 -20.49 -29.87 1.53
CA SER A 187 -21.03 -31.02 2.28
C SER A 187 -20.11 -32.22 2.11
N SER A 188 -19.70 -32.84 3.20
CA SER A 188 -18.92 -34.09 3.22
C SER A 188 -17.69 -34.09 2.29
N GLY A 189 -16.97 -32.96 2.22
CA GLY A 189 -15.78 -32.82 1.39
C GLY A 189 -16.03 -32.52 -0.10
N HIS A 190 -17.28 -32.44 -0.52
CA HIS A 190 -17.66 -32.02 -1.86
C HIS A 190 -18.17 -30.57 -1.83
N ALA A 191 -17.66 -29.73 -2.74
CA ALA A 191 -18.15 -28.37 -2.93
C ALA A 191 -19.02 -28.34 -4.21
N ALA A 192 -20.21 -27.77 -4.10
CA ALA A 192 -21.09 -27.51 -5.23
C ALA A 192 -21.49 -26.04 -5.24
N ASP A 193 -21.41 -25.43 -6.41
CA ASP A 193 -21.88 -24.06 -6.63
C ASP A 193 -23.33 -24.12 -7.12
N LEU A 194 -24.25 -23.67 -6.28
CA LEU A 194 -25.70 -23.66 -6.61
C LEU A 194 -26.13 -22.25 -6.97
N PRO A 195 -26.93 -22.10 -8.05
CA PRO A 195 -27.51 -20.80 -8.40
C PRO A 195 -28.49 -20.33 -7.34
N VAL A 196 -28.42 -19.04 -7.02
CA VAL A 196 -29.35 -18.38 -6.10
C VAL A 196 -30.43 -17.71 -6.94
N ALA A 197 -31.67 -18.21 -6.84
CA ALA A 197 -32.79 -17.70 -7.61
C ALA A 197 -33.05 -16.20 -7.33
N GLY A 198 -33.25 -15.41 -8.38
CA GLY A 198 -33.58 -13.99 -8.30
C GLY A 198 -32.37 -13.05 -8.06
N TYR A 199 -31.18 -13.61 -7.97
CA TYR A 199 -29.96 -12.81 -7.82
C TYR A 199 -28.95 -13.10 -8.93
N VAL A 200 -28.16 -12.06 -9.25
CA VAL A 200 -27.08 -12.14 -10.22
C VAL A 200 -25.78 -11.68 -9.56
N GLU A 201 -24.68 -12.05 -10.19
CA GLU A 201 -23.33 -11.61 -9.85
C GLU A 201 -22.64 -11.08 -11.10
N ARG A 202 -21.68 -10.19 -10.91
CA ARG A 202 -20.89 -9.62 -12.00
C ARG A 202 -19.44 -9.55 -11.59
N ALA A 203 -18.54 -10.03 -12.44
CA ALA A 203 -17.12 -9.78 -12.28
C ALA A 203 -16.87 -8.27 -12.37
N ALA A 204 -16.00 -7.75 -11.52
CA ALA A 204 -15.67 -6.33 -11.52
C ALA A 204 -14.19 -6.09 -11.21
N GLU A 205 -13.66 -5.05 -11.85
CA GLU A 205 -12.41 -4.41 -11.48
C GLU A 205 -12.74 -3.09 -10.80
N LEU A 206 -12.32 -2.94 -9.56
CA LEU A 206 -12.57 -1.75 -8.77
C LEU A 206 -11.26 -1.07 -8.39
N LEU A 207 -11.28 0.25 -8.41
CA LEU A 207 -10.32 1.08 -7.72
C LEU A 207 -10.90 1.41 -6.35
N MET A 208 -10.38 0.83 -5.28
CA MET A 208 -10.89 1.00 -3.93
C MET A 208 -9.96 1.87 -3.09
N ARG A 209 -10.56 2.76 -2.31
CA ARG A 209 -9.83 3.52 -1.31
C ARG A 209 -9.31 2.59 -0.21
N CYS A 210 -8.05 2.76 0.14
CA CYS A 210 -7.43 2.12 1.29
C CYS A 210 -7.45 3.03 2.50
N ASP A 211 -7.84 2.52 3.64
CA ASP A 211 -7.55 3.14 4.93
C ASP A 211 -6.24 2.58 5.48
N TRP A 212 -5.38 3.47 5.96
CA TRP A 212 -4.12 3.09 6.58
C TRP A 212 -4.20 3.36 8.07
N PRO A 213 -4.37 2.35 8.91
CA PRO A 213 -3.97 2.48 10.29
C PRO A 213 -2.43 2.53 10.33
N SER A 214 -1.88 3.20 11.32
CA SER A 214 -0.44 3.34 11.55
C SER A 214 0.32 2.03 11.31
N GLY A 215 0.94 1.86 10.13
CA GLY A 215 1.65 0.65 9.75
C GLY A 215 1.41 0.27 8.28
N PHE A 216 2.36 -0.33 7.66
CA PHE A 216 2.58 -0.55 6.23
C PHE A 216 1.56 -1.41 5.45
N ALA A 217 0.35 -1.62 5.93
CA ALA A 217 -0.64 -2.44 5.25
C ALA A 217 -1.90 -1.64 4.91
N CYS A 218 -2.28 -1.64 3.64
CA CYS A 218 -3.59 -1.17 3.19
C CYS A 218 -4.68 -1.96 3.92
N THR A 219 -5.60 -1.27 4.58
CA THR A 219 -6.77 -1.90 5.17
C THR A 219 -8.03 -1.42 4.47
N ILE A 220 -8.99 -2.31 4.32
CA ILE A 220 -10.34 -2.01 3.93
C ILE A 220 -11.24 -2.47 5.08
N GLU A 221 -12.04 -1.58 5.63
CA GLU A 221 -12.89 -1.85 6.81
C GLU A 221 -12.11 -2.42 8.00
N GLY A 222 -10.90 -1.90 8.22
CA GLY A 222 -10.01 -2.35 9.31
C GLY A 222 -9.36 -3.72 9.08
N ARG A 223 -9.60 -4.38 7.95
CA ARG A 223 -8.99 -5.66 7.59
C ARG A 223 -7.76 -5.44 6.71
N PRO A 224 -6.58 -5.94 7.08
CA PRO A 224 -5.41 -5.80 6.24
C PRO A 224 -5.57 -6.58 4.93
N LEU A 225 -5.30 -5.91 3.81
CA LEU A 225 -5.29 -6.55 2.49
C LEU A 225 -4.16 -7.56 2.29
N ALA A 226 -3.24 -7.67 3.26
CA ALA A 226 -2.19 -8.69 3.25
C ALA A 226 -2.71 -10.12 3.55
N GLN A 227 -3.99 -10.28 3.91
CA GLN A 227 -4.60 -11.60 4.06
C GLN A 227 -4.86 -12.21 2.67
N PRO A 228 -4.58 -13.51 2.48
CA PRO A 228 -4.87 -14.15 1.21
C PRO A 228 -6.37 -14.05 0.88
N PRO A 229 -6.74 -13.69 -0.37
CA PRO A 229 -8.12 -13.75 -0.83
C PRO A 229 -8.74 -15.16 -0.68
N PRO A 230 -10.09 -15.27 -0.62
CA PRO A 230 -11.07 -14.22 -0.85
C PRO A 230 -11.40 -13.39 0.39
N ILE A 231 -11.59 -12.09 0.21
CA ILE A 231 -12.02 -11.15 1.24
C ILE A 231 -13.36 -10.55 0.81
N THR A 232 -14.39 -10.63 1.65
CA THR A 232 -15.68 -10.00 1.39
C THR A 232 -15.74 -8.64 2.09
N VAL A 233 -16.11 -7.61 1.34
CA VAL A 233 -16.27 -6.24 1.81
C VAL A 233 -17.67 -5.72 1.45
N THR A 234 -18.19 -4.82 2.27
CA THR A 234 -19.43 -4.10 1.98
C THR A 234 -19.09 -2.72 1.44
N LEU A 235 -19.42 -2.48 0.20
CA LEU A 235 -19.17 -1.21 -0.46
C LEU A 235 -20.27 -0.18 -0.13
N PRO A 236 -19.99 1.13 -0.23
CA PRO A 236 -21.00 2.18 -0.17
C PRO A 236 -22.19 1.87 -1.09
N GLY A 237 -23.40 2.12 -0.59
CA GLY A 237 -24.63 1.70 -1.26
C GLY A 237 -25.06 0.26 -0.95
N GLY A 238 -24.36 -0.43 -0.05
CA GLY A 238 -24.69 -1.79 0.40
C GLY A 238 -24.43 -2.86 -0.67
N TYR A 239 -23.46 -2.63 -1.58
CA TYR A 239 -23.00 -3.67 -2.50
C TYR A 239 -22.03 -4.60 -1.77
N ILE A 240 -22.17 -5.90 -2.01
CA ILE A 240 -21.27 -6.92 -1.48
C ILE A 240 -20.24 -7.24 -2.56
N PHE A 241 -18.98 -7.05 -2.26
CA PHE A 241 -17.87 -7.35 -3.17
C PHE A 241 -16.94 -8.38 -2.57
N GLN A 242 -16.77 -9.47 -3.27
CA GLN A 242 -15.83 -10.53 -2.92
C GLN A 242 -14.52 -10.31 -3.69
N ILE A 243 -13.49 -9.87 -2.99
CA ILE A 243 -12.16 -9.65 -3.56
C ILE A 243 -11.50 -11.00 -3.76
N GLU A 244 -11.13 -11.32 -4.99
CA GLU A 244 -10.37 -12.52 -5.33
C GLU A 244 -8.89 -12.22 -5.55
N GLU A 245 -8.58 -11.00 -5.97
CA GLU A 245 -7.22 -10.60 -6.29
C GLU A 245 -6.98 -9.13 -6.00
N ILE A 246 -5.80 -8.82 -5.51
CA ILE A 246 -5.30 -7.47 -5.30
C ILE A 246 -4.21 -7.23 -6.33
N ALA A 247 -4.43 -6.27 -7.20
CA ALA A 247 -3.47 -5.95 -8.24
C ALA A 247 -2.30 -5.13 -7.68
N PRO A 248 -1.09 -5.34 -8.16
CA PRO A 248 0.01 -4.44 -7.90
C PRO A 248 -0.31 -3.02 -8.42
N PRO A 249 0.31 -1.98 -7.83
CA PRO A 249 0.13 -0.62 -8.29
C PRO A 249 0.63 -0.44 -9.73
N GLY A 250 -0.08 0.33 -10.52
CA GLY A 250 0.23 0.62 -11.91
C GLY A 250 -0.71 -0.06 -12.91
N ASP A 251 -0.61 0.40 -14.16
CA ASP A 251 -1.35 -0.22 -15.25
C ASP A 251 -0.60 -1.44 -15.78
N PRO A 252 -1.32 -2.52 -16.09
CA PRO A 252 -0.72 -3.70 -16.69
C PRO A 252 -0.21 -3.37 -18.08
N GLN A 253 0.90 -3.97 -18.45
CA GLN A 253 1.44 -3.87 -19.79
C GLN A 253 0.73 -4.87 -20.71
N PRO A 254 0.26 -4.40 -21.89
CA PRO A 254 -0.35 -5.30 -22.87
C PRO A 254 0.69 -6.31 -23.36
N ALA A 255 0.30 -7.56 -23.41
CA ALA A 255 1.18 -8.64 -23.81
C ALA A 255 0.43 -9.70 -24.62
N THR A 256 1.20 -10.46 -25.37
CA THR A 256 0.75 -11.66 -26.08
C THR A 256 1.50 -12.86 -25.53
N ALA A 257 0.78 -13.91 -25.15
CA ALA A 257 1.36 -15.17 -24.73
C ALA A 257 0.93 -16.28 -25.69
N LEU A 258 1.86 -17.16 -26.03
CA LEU A 258 1.58 -18.38 -26.82
C LEU A 258 1.52 -19.55 -25.84
N LEU A 259 0.36 -20.16 -25.73
CA LEU A 259 0.06 -21.31 -24.87
C LEU A 259 -0.09 -22.56 -25.70
N ARG A 260 0.66 -23.60 -25.38
CA ARG A 260 0.44 -24.98 -25.93
C ARG A 260 -0.48 -25.69 -24.95
N LEU A 261 -1.64 -26.11 -25.45
CA LEU A 261 -2.61 -26.83 -24.63
C LEU A 261 -2.16 -28.27 -24.35
N ASP A 262 -2.45 -28.74 -23.15
CA ASP A 262 -2.24 -30.14 -22.78
C ASP A 262 -3.24 -31.08 -23.50
N VAL A 263 -4.45 -30.58 -23.74
CA VAL A 263 -5.53 -31.28 -24.40
C VAL A 263 -6.28 -30.31 -25.31
N ALA A 264 -6.65 -30.79 -26.50
CA ALA A 264 -7.52 -30.04 -27.40
C ALA A 264 -8.92 -29.87 -26.80
N LEU A 265 -9.41 -28.63 -26.77
CA LEU A 265 -10.72 -28.27 -26.25
C LEU A 265 -11.63 -27.77 -27.38
N PRO A 266 -12.56 -28.63 -27.90
CA PRO A 266 -13.41 -28.28 -29.05
C PRO A 266 -14.34 -27.08 -28.76
N MET A 267 -14.61 -26.79 -27.50
CA MET A 267 -15.49 -25.68 -27.07
C MET A 267 -14.77 -24.33 -27.04
N MET A 268 -13.43 -24.31 -27.07
CA MET A 268 -12.65 -23.07 -27.02
C MET A 268 -12.80 -22.27 -28.33
N LYS A 269 -13.07 -20.99 -28.22
CA LYS A 269 -13.26 -20.08 -29.36
C LYS A 269 -12.41 -18.83 -29.23
N VAL A 270 -12.08 -18.22 -30.35
CA VAL A 270 -11.53 -16.87 -30.38
C VAL A 270 -12.54 -15.91 -29.76
N GLY A 271 -12.07 -15.04 -28.89
CA GLY A 271 -12.88 -14.13 -28.09
C GLY A 271 -13.23 -14.64 -26.70
N ASP A 272 -12.97 -15.93 -26.39
CA ASP A 272 -13.15 -16.44 -25.03
C ASP A 272 -12.24 -15.70 -24.07
N ARG A 273 -12.77 -15.37 -22.90
CA ARG A 273 -12.07 -14.63 -21.84
C ARG A 273 -12.06 -15.43 -20.56
N ASP A 274 -11.02 -15.21 -19.78
CA ASP A 274 -11.04 -15.68 -18.40
C ASP A 274 -12.11 -14.90 -17.59
N GLY A 275 -12.44 -15.41 -16.39
CA GLY A 275 -13.47 -14.81 -15.54
C GLY A 275 -13.11 -13.43 -14.99
N ILE A 276 -12.01 -12.81 -15.45
CA ILE A 276 -11.57 -11.48 -15.06
C ILE A 276 -12.06 -10.47 -16.10
N VAL A 277 -12.27 -9.26 -15.65
CA VAL A 277 -12.62 -8.13 -16.52
C VAL A 277 -11.53 -7.05 -16.45
N GLY A 278 -11.51 -6.17 -17.44
CA GLY A 278 -10.57 -5.07 -17.51
C GLY A 278 -9.29 -5.39 -18.27
N SER A 279 -8.29 -4.54 -18.06
CA SER A 279 -7.04 -4.57 -18.83
C SER A 279 -6.12 -5.76 -18.53
N ARG A 280 -6.39 -6.50 -17.44
CA ARG A 280 -5.65 -7.71 -17.05
C ARG A 280 -6.29 -9.00 -17.52
N ALA A 281 -7.50 -8.97 -18.08
CA ALA A 281 -8.17 -10.17 -18.58
C ALA A 281 -7.34 -10.85 -19.66
N ALA A 282 -7.33 -12.19 -19.68
CA ALA A 282 -6.79 -12.96 -20.78
C ALA A 282 -7.89 -13.27 -21.79
N GLU A 283 -7.60 -13.01 -23.06
CA GLU A 283 -8.52 -13.24 -24.17
C GLU A 283 -7.85 -14.11 -25.23
N VAL A 284 -8.56 -15.11 -25.71
CA VAL A 284 -8.14 -15.95 -26.83
C VAL A 284 -8.23 -15.14 -28.12
N VAL A 285 -7.10 -14.85 -28.76
CA VAL A 285 -7.06 -14.09 -30.02
C VAL A 285 -6.81 -14.99 -31.25
N ALA A 286 -6.21 -16.15 -31.08
CA ALA A 286 -6.04 -17.10 -32.14
C ALA A 286 -5.91 -18.53 -31.59
N ILE A 287 -6.34 -19.53 -32.39
CA ILE A 287 -6.21 -20.95 -32.08
C ILE A 287 -5.61 -21.62 -33.31
N SER A 288 -4.49 -22.30 -33.17
CA SER A 288 -3.92 -23.14 -34.23
C SER A 288 -4.36 -24.59 -34.04
N GLY A 289 -4.73 -25.26 -35.14
CA GLY A 289 -5.10 -26.66 -35.10
C GLY A 289 -3.88 -27.59 -35.02
N GLY A 290 -4.13 -28.87 -34.75
CA GLY A 290 -3.13 -29.95 -34.73
C GLY A 290 -3.26 -30.84 -33.50
N ALA A 291 -2.38 -31.83 -33.39
CA ALA A 291 -2.36 -32.79 -32.27
C ALA A 291 -2.02 -32.08 -30.93
N ASN A 292 -1.24 -30.99 -30.98
CA ASN A 292 -0.92 -30.15 -29.85
C ASN A 292 -1.35 -28.69 -30.18
N PRO A 293 -2.61 -28.35 -30.04
CA PRO A 293 -3.10 -27.03 -30.41
C PRO A 293 -2.41 -25.93 -29.59
N THR A 294 -2.08 -24.85 -30.27
CA THR A 294 -1.55 -23.65 -29.61
C THR A 294 -2.58 -22.53 -29.63
N VAL A 295 -2.63 -21.80 -28.55
CA VAL A 295 -3.55 -20.67 -28.34
C VAL A 295 -2.74 -19.42 -28.16
N THR A 296 -3.07 -18.38 -28.90
CA THR A 296 -2.52 -17.05 -28.67
C THR A 296 -3.46 -16.30 -27.74
N LEU A 297 -2.93 -15.87 -26.61
CA LEU A 297 -3.65 -15.08 -25.60
C LEU A 297 -3.18 -13.65 -25.66
N ARG A 298 -4.12 -12.69 -25.61
CA ARG A 298 -3.87 -11.29 -25.29
C ARG A 298 -4.20 -11.08 -23.82
N LEU A 299 -3.29 -10.49 -23.05
CA LEU A 299 -3.44 -10.32 -21.61
C LEU A 299 -2.64 -9.12 -21.10
N GLY A 300 -3.00 -8.62 -19.94
CA GLY A 300 -2.24 -7.58 -19.26
C GLY A 300 -1.31 -8.19 -18.21
N LEU A 301 -0.04 -7.81 -18.24
CA LEU A 301 0.98 -8.31 -17.32
C LEU A 301 1.45 -7.23 -16.36
N ASP A 302 1.66 -7.64 -15.13
CA ASP A 302 2.28 -6.82 -14.11
C ASP A 302 3.79 -7.03 -14.09
N GLN A 303 4.55 -5.93 -14.07
CA GLN A 303 5.99 -6.01 -13.93
C GLN A 303 6.37 -6.30 -12.48
N SER A 304 7.21 -7.29 -12.26
CA SER A 304 7.81 -7.62 -10.96
C SER A 304 9.33 -7.65 -11.05
N ARG A 305 10.01 -7.77 -9.90
CA ARG A 305 11.49 -7.89 -9.87
C ARG A 305 11.99 -9.13 -10.61
N ASP A 306 11.19 -10.20 -10.61
CA ASP A 306 11.57 -11.51 -11.15
C ASP A 306 11.06 -11.72 -12.59
N GLY A 307 10.38 -10.72 -13.17
CA GLY A 307 9.82 -10.80 -14.52
C GLY A 307 8.34 -10.41 -14.58
N TRP A 308 7.67 -10.88 -15.61
CA TRP A 308 6.27 -10.57 -15.87
C TRP A 308 5.34 -11.53 -15.14
N ARG A 309 4.29 -11.00 -14.55
CA ARG A 309 3.30 -11.78 -13.81
C ARG A 309 1.91 -11.59 -14.36
N TYR A 310 1.21 -12.69 -14.46
CA TYR A 310 -0.22 -12.73 -14.69
C TYR A 310 -0.90 -13.24 -13.42
N ARG A 311 -1.79 -12.46 -12.84
CA ARG A 311 -2.48 -12.81 -11.59
C ARG A 311 -1.51 -13.30 -10.50
N GLY A 312 -0.47 -12.53 -10.26
CA GLY A 312 0.55 -12.86 -9.26
C GLY A 312 1.47 -14.04 -9.61
N ARG A 313 1.19 -14.81 -10.67
CA ARG A 313 2.02 -15.94 -11.12
C ARG A 313 3.02 -15.50 -12.18
N LEU A 314 4.25 -15.94 -12.04
CA LEU A 314 5.29 -15.66 -13.02
C LEU A 314 4.90 -16.30 -14.37
N LEU A 315 4.91 -15.48 -15.43
CA LEU A 315 4.62 -15.92 -16.78
C LEU A 315 5.92 -15.95 -17.59
N ALA A 316 6.45 -17.14 -17.80
CA ALA A 316 7.69 -17.36 -18.54
C ALA A 316 7.56 -18.58 -19.43
N PRO A 317 8.36 -18.71 -20.50
CA PRO A 317 8.43 -19.93 -21.29
C PRO A 317 8.67 -21.16 -20.40
N GLY A 318 7.90 -22.21 -20.60
CA GLY A 318 7.91 -23.43 -19.78
C GLY A 318 7.00 -23.39 -18.54
N ALA A 319 6.45 -22.23 -18.17
CA ALA A 319 5.55 -22.13 -17.03
C ALA A 319 4.17 -22.75 -17.34
N PRO A 320 3.56 -23.44 -16.36
CA PRO A 320 2.19 -23.92 -16.50
C PRO A 320 1.21 -22.73 -16.45
N PHE A 321 0.19 -22.79 -17.28
CA PHE A 321 -0.86 -21.78 -17.34
C PHE A 321 -2.23 -22.44 -17.48
N THR A 322 -3.24 -21.86 -16.82
CA THR A 322 -4.62 -22.31 -16.95
C THR A 322 -5.50 -21.10 -17.26
N LEU A 323 -6.15 -21.13 -18.42
CA LEU A 323 -7.22 -20.20 -18.77
C LEU A 323 -8.53 -20.76 -18.20
N THR A 324 -9.14 -20.01 -17.27
CA THR A 324 -10.42 -20.40 -16.67
C THR A 324 -11.49 -19.44 -17.15
N THR A 325 -12.40 -19.94 -17.98
CA THR A 325 -13.57 -19.22 -18.47
C THR A 325 -14.82 -19.58 -17.67
N ALA A 326 -15.95 -18.98 -17.99
CA ALA A 326 -17.23 -19.36 -17.39
C ALA A 326 -17.66 -20.80 -17.73
N GLY A 327 -17.20 -21.35 -18.86
CA GLY A 327 -17.66 -22.65 -19.37
C GLY A 327 -16.63 -23.80 -19.27
N TYR A 328 -15.33 -23.49 -19.12
CA TYR A 328 -14.27 -24.50 -19.09
C TYR A 328 -12.97 -23.95 -18.47
N ALA A 329 -12.07 -24.86 -18.12
CA ALA A 329 -10.70 -24.56 -17.78
C ALA A 329 -9.74 -25.26 -18.76
N ALA A 330 -8.81 -24.49 -19.32
CA ALA A 330 -7.84 -24.98 -20.31
C ALA A 330 -6.43 -24.90 -19.73
N GLY A 331 -5.85 -26.06 -19.42
CA GLY A 331 -4.46 -26.18 -18.95
C GLY A 331 -3.48 -26.27 -20.13
N GLY A 332 -2.27 -25.77 -19.91
CA GLY A 332 -1.21 -25.84 -20.88
C GLY A 332 0.11 -25.25 -20.39
N THR A 333 1.06 -25.18 -21.32
CA THR A 333 2.40 -24.66 -21.05
C THR A 333 2.66 -23.42 -21.90
N ILE A 334 3.15 -22.36 -21.32
CA ILE A 334 3.57 -21.14 -22.03
C ILE A 334 4.79 -21.44 -22.90
N ILE A 335 4.68 -21.15 -24.19
CA ILE A 335 5.79 -21.30 -25.15
C ILE A 335 6.59 -20.01 -25.26
N ALA A 336 5.89 -18.88 -25.36
CA ALA A 336 6.48 -17.56 -25.54
C ALA A 336 5.61 -16.47 -24.91
N VAL A 337 6.26 -15.38 -24.50
CA VAL A 337 5.61 -14.17 -23.99
C VAL A 337 6.25 -12.99 -24.70
N SER A 338 5.44 -12.11 -25.29
CA SER A 338 5.86 -10.87 -25.91
C SER A 338 5.09 -9.72 -25.28
N VAL A 339 5.79 -8.79 -24.65
CA VAL A 339 5.21 -7.58 -24.06
C VAL A 339 5.33 -6.46 -25.06
N SER A 340 4.23 -5.80 -25.35
CA SER A 340 4.24 -4.59 -26.20
C SER A 340 4.83 -3.43 -25.41
N PRO A 341 5.74 -2.64 -26.01
CA PRO A 341 6.34 -1.49 -25.35
C PRO A 341 5.32 -0.38 -25.04
#